data_edd7bca0827fc933b57ba0df3d87535e
#
_entry.id   edd7bca0827fc933b57ba0df3d87535e
#
_cell.length_a   1.000
_cell.length_b   1.000
_cell.length_c   1.000
_cell.angle_alpha   90.00
_cell.angle_beta   90.00
_cell.angle_gamma   90.00
#
_symmetry.space_group_name_H-M   'P 1'
#
loop_
_entity.id
_entity.type
_entity.pdbx_description
1 polymer ?
#
loop_
_entity_poly.entity_id
_entity_poly.type
_entity_poly.pdbx_seq_one_letter_code
_entity_poly.pdbx_strand_id
1 'polypeptide(L)'
;MCILVISLIAIIASSLDYSSNQVYTKITKKTRSFSSEQSFRIYSGSTVVYTSPSFAASGEREIEVCLSASTNHQYTLEMLDSYGDSWADGAWIKFESINGNVMYKTMMTEGRTQTEPLSLYSPINKNEPWKYTNNLSGNWKEYSFDDSTWTDYMAGGEAVVGQGIQYFRRQFTGVDNMAAFELQLNYQFGVVAYINGAEVYRDNMPDGEPTSSTVATGSYSSYDYHGIIRSANEVTVSSILAVEVHPVDLSISGQIQFDSFHSWLV
;
A
#
# COMPACT_ATOMS: atom_id res chain seq x y z
N MET A 1 17.11 5.17 8.75
CA MET A 1 18.21 5.54 7.86
C MET A 1 18.05 4.77 6.58
N CYS A 2 17.44 5.38 5.57
CA CYS A 2 17.38 4.78 4.24
C CYS A 2 18.83 4.63 3.74
N ILE A 3 19.35 3.43 3.71
CA ILE A 3 20.68 3.18 3.15
C ILE A 3 20.49 3.04 1.64
N LEU A 4 21.06 3.98 0.91
CA LEU A 4 21.20 3.89 -0.55
C LEU A 4 22.12 2.70 -0.84
N VAL A 5 21.57 1.52 -1.13
CA VAL A 5 22.38 0.38 -1.56
C VAL A 5 22.50 0.45 -3.07
N ILE A 6 23.62 0.99 -3.52
CA ILE A 6 24.10 0.80 -4.88
C ILE A 6 24.54 -0.67 -5.00
N SER A 7 23.77 -1.42 -5.77
CA SER A 7 24.11 -2.68 -6.44
C SER A 7 25.16 -3.59 -5.76
N LEU A 8 24.71 -4.62 -5.09
CA LEU A 8 25.23 -5.99 -5.28
C LEU A 8 24.22 -7.01 -4.69
N ILE A 9 23.91 -8.03 -5.46
CA ILE A 9 23.00 -9.11 -5.17
C ILE A 9 23.37 -9.77 -3.83
N ALA A 10 22.56 -9.52 -2.79
CA ALA A 10 22.39 -10.43 -1.67
C ALA A 10 21.01 -10.14 -1.07
N ILE A 11 20.11 -11.09 -1.23
CA ILE A 11 18.83 -11.13 -0.55
C ILE A 11 19.12 -11.31 0.94
N ILE A 12 19.17 -10.21 1.66
CA ILE A 12 18.96 -10.20 3.10
C ILE A 12 17.74 -9.31 3.30
N ALA A 13 16.63 -9.94 3.66
CA ALA A 13 15.45 -9.23 4.16
C ALA A 13 15.87 -8.47 5.43
N SER A 14 16.41 -7.26 5.26
CA SER A 14 16.56 -6.34 6.36
C SER A 14 15.17 -5.76 6.62
N SER A 15 14.60 -6.08 7.77
CA SER A 15 13.48 -5.36 8.36
C SER A 15 13.74 -3.85 8.19
N LEU A 16 12.98 -3.20 7.31
CA LEU A 16 12.96 -1.75 7.24
C LEU A 16 12.43 -1.29 8.59
N ASP A 17 13.32 -0.68 9.37
CA ASP A 17 12.97 -0.10 10.67
C ASP A 17 12.02 1.08 10.42
N TYR A 18 10.73 0.84 10.59
CA TYR A 18 9.67 1.85 10.49
C TYR A 18 9.78 2.97 11.55
N SER A 19 10.76 2.90 12.44
CA SER A 19 11.09 3.98 13.37
C SER A 19 11.80 5.18 12.72
N SER A 20 12.18 5.07 11.44
CA SER A 20 12.80 6.18 10.73
C SER A 20 11.73 7.16 10.21
N ASN A 21 11.86 8.42 10.57
CA ASN A 21 11.06 9.54 10.06
C ASN A 21 11.31 9.79 8.55
N GLN A 22 11.27 8.75 7.71
CA GLN A 22 11.54 8.84 6.28
C GLN A 22 10.59 7.96 5.48
N VAL A 23 10.15 8.48 4.34
CA VAL A 23 9.32 7.77 3.36
C VAL A 23 10.16 7.45 2.14
N TYR A 24 10.33 6.16 1.85
CA TYR A 24 10.89 5.74 0.58
C TYR A 24 9.85 5.93 -0.53
N THR A 25 10.26 6.52 -1.63
CA THR A 25 9.45 6.56 -2.85
C THR A 25 10.33 6.39 -4.09
N LYS A 26 9.84 5.62 -5.03
CA LYS A 26 10.36 5.56 -6.39
C LYS A 26 9.56 6.52 -7.25
N ILE A 27 10.23 7.52 -7.80
CA ILE A 27 9.64 8.52 -8.66
C ILE A 27 9.97 8.16 -10.10
N THR A 28 8.96 7.96 -10.94
CA THR A 28 9.15 7.84 -12.39
C THR A 28 8.68 9.13 -13.05
N LYS A 29 9.59 9.88 -13.65
CA LYS A 29 9.26 11.04 -14.48
C LYS A 29 9.36 10.65 -15.94
N LYS A 30 8.26 10.79 -16.66
CA LYS A 30 8.22 10.69 -18.12
C LYS A 30 8.29 12.08 -18.72
N THR A 31 9.30 12.32 -19.49
CA THR A 31 9.43 13.55 -20.31
C THR A 31 9.13 13.24 -21.78
N ARG A 32 8.72 14.25 -22.50
CA ARG A 32 8.47 14.26 -23.95
C ARG A 32 9.27 15.39 -24.57
N SER A 33 8.68 16.12 -25.53
CA SER A 33 9.28 17.32 -26.11
C SER A 33 9.69 18.31 -24.99
N PHE A 34 10.76 19.06 -25.22
CA PHE A 34 11.25 20.11 -24.30
C PHE A 34 11.54 19.63 -22.87
N SER A 35 12.14 18.45 -22.77
CA SER A 35 12.43 17.82 -21.47
C SER A 35 13.27 18.68 -20.52
N SER A 36 14.17 19.52 -21.07
CA SER A 36 15.03 20.41 -20.27
C SER A 36 14.30 21.57 -19.58
N GLU A 37 13.05 21.84 -19.98
CA GLU A 37 12.20 22.88 -19.38
C GLU A 37 11.45 22.36 -18.16
N GLN A 38 11.31 21.03 -18.05
CA GLN A 38 10.51 20.35 -17.05
C GLN A 38 11.33 20.06 -15.79
N SER A 39 10.76 20.39 -14.63
CA SER A 39 11.34 20.04 -13.33
C SER A 39 10.23 19.94 -12.27
N PHE A 40 10.58 19.47 -11.07
CA PHE A 40 9.65 19.43 -9.95
C PHE A 40 10.39 19.54 -8.62
N ARG A 41 9.65 19.95 -7.59
CA ARG A 41 10.07 19.95 -6.19
C ARG A 41 9.02 19.29 -5.33
N ILE A 42 9.46 18.75 -4.21
CA ILE A 42 8.58 18.20 -3.18
C ILE A 42 8.85 18.99 -1.90
N TYR A 43 7.77 19.46 -1.28
CA TYR A 43 7.81 20.20 -0.03
C TYR A 43 7.17 19.39 1.10
N SER A 44 7.73 19.49 2.30
CA SER A 44 7.11 19.15 3.57
C SER A 44 6.80 20.46 4.30
N GLY A 45 5.53 20.85 4.34
CA GLY A 45 5.15 22.20 4.73
C GLY A 45 5.79 23.25 3.82
N SER A 46 6.58 24.16 4.38
CA SER A 46 7.32 25.18 3.62
C SER A 46 8.75 24.76 3.23
N THR A 47 9.19 23.59 3.64
CA THR A 47 10.58 23.13 3.42
C THR A 47 10.68 22.27 2.18
N VAL A 48 11.58 22.60 1.25
CA VAL A 48 11.91 21.73 0.11
C VAL A 48 12.66 20.50 0.64
N VAL A 49 12.06 19.33 0.45
CA VAL A 49 12.65 18.04 0.84
C VAL A 49 13.25 17.29 -0.34
N TYR A 50 12.87 17.66 -1.56
CA TYR A 50 13.46 17.13 -2.78
C TYR A 50 13.36 18.13 -3.93
N THR A 51 14.41 18.16 -4.78
CA THR A 51 14.43 18.89 -6.06
C THR A 51 14.87 17.94 -7.16
N SER A 52 14.13 17.90 -8.25
CA SER A 52 14.43 17.01 -9.38
C SER A 52 15.78 17.35 -10.02
N PRO A 53 16.48 16.36 -10.58
CA PRO A 53 17.58 16.62 -11.51
C PRO A 53 17.05 17.26 -12.81
N SER A 54 17.95 17.77 -13.63
CA SER A 54 17.63 18.19 -15.00
C SER A 54 17.33 16.98 -15.88
N PHE A 55 16.39 17.14 -16.82
CA PHE A 55 16.02 16.11 -17.77
C PHE A 55 16.56 16.50 -19.17
N ALA A 56 17.72 15.98 -19.54
CA ALA A 56 18.40 16.35 -20.78
C ALA A 56 17.80 15.71 -22.04
N ALA A 57 16.99 14.66 -21.89
CA ALA A 57 16.39 13.92 -23.01
C ALA A 57 14.97 13.47 -22.69
N SER A 58 14.16 13.24 -23.73
CA SER A 58 12.85 12.62 -23.61
C SER A 58 12.98 11.14 -23.21
N GLY A 59 12.00 10.66 -22.45
CA GLY A 59 11.96 9.28 -21.96
C GLY A 59 11.47 9.17 -20.54
N GLU A 60 11.62 7.99 -19.97
CA GLU A 60 11.31 7.73 -18.58
C GLU A 60 12.61 7.70 -17.76
N ARG A 61 12.59 8.36 -16.62
CA ARG A 61 13.68 8.36 -15.65
C ARG A 61 13.15 7.97 -14.29
N GLU A 62 13.74 6.93 -13.74
CA GLU A 62 13.47 6.49 -12.37
C GLU A 62 14.45 7.14 -11.38
N ILE A 63 13.93 7.53 -10.24
CA ILE A 63 14.63 8.20 -9.15
C ILE A 63 14.16 7.56 -7.85
N GLU A 64 15.07 7.02 -7.09
CA GLU A 64 14.78 6.50 -5.76
C GLU A 64 15.17 7.55 -4.72
N VAL A 65 14.26 7.88 -3.83
CA VAL A 65 14.49 8.90 -2.82
C VAL A 65 13.84 8.52 -1.49
N CYS A 66 14.52 8.88 -0.41
CA CYS A 66 13.97 8.84 0.93
C CYS A 66 13.63 10.27 1.34
N LEU A 67 12.35 10.57 1.42
CA LEU A 67 11.87 11.88 1.85
C LEU A 67 11.79 11.93 3.37
N SER A 68 12.14 13.08 3.96
CA SER A 68 11.88 13.31 5.38
C SER A 68 10.38 13.21 5.64
N ALA A 69 9.98 12.42 6.63
CA ALA A 69 8.57 12.28 6.96
C ALA A 69 8.00 13.64 7.37
N SER A 70 6.92 14.02 6.72
CA SER A 70 6.02 15.05 7.23
C SER A 70 5.07 14.41 8.24
N THR A 71 4.48 15.22 9.11
CA THR A 71 3.31 14.80 9.87
C THR A 71 2.24 14.33 8.89
N ASN A 72 1.76 13.09 9.06
CA ASN A 72 0.75 12.44 8.22
C ASN A 72 1.19 12.15 6.77
N HIS A 73 2.50 12.11 6.44
CA HIS A 73 3.02 11.84 5.10
C HIS A 73 2.44 12.74 3.98
N GLN A 74 2.01 13.94 4.37
CA GLN A 74 1.48 14.96 3.48
C GLN A 74 2.61 15.84 2.95
N TYR A 75 2.66 15.98 1.64
CA TYR A 75 3.63 16.79 0.92
C TYR A 75 2.90 17.72 -0.05
N THR A 76 3.62 18.64 -0.64
CA THR A 76 3.18 19.40 -1.80
C THR A 76 4.13 19.12 -2.96
N LEU A 77 3.58 18.70 -4.09
CA LEU A 77 4.28 18.59 -5.35
C LEU A 77 4.18 19.93 -6.08
N GLU A 78 5.33 20.54 -6.39
CA GLU A 78 5.42 21.69 -7.29
C GLU A 78 5.99 21.22 -8.62
N MET A 79 5.21 21.31 -9.67
CA MET A 79 5.61 21.03 -11.05
C MET A 79 5.98 22.34 -11.73
N LEU A 80 7.10 22.33 -12.44
CA LEU A 80 7.71 23.51 -13.03
C LEU A 80 7.97 23.30 -14.53
N ASP A 81 7.66 24.34 -15.30
CA ASP A 81 7.99 24.47 -16.71
C ASP A 81 8.62 25.83 -16.99
N SER A 82 9.85 25.87 -17.48
CA SER A 82 10.59 27.13 -17.63
C SER A 82 10.12 27.99 -18.78
N TYR A 83 9.53 27.39 -19.82
CA TYR A 83 8.92 28.12 -20.92
C TYR A 83 7.54 28.64 -20.56
N GLY A 84 6.72 27.80 -19.90
CA GLY A 84 5.42 28.18 -19.34
C GLY A 84 4.23 27.74 -20.16
N ASP A 85 4.38 26.72 -20.96
CA ASP A 85 3.32 26.09 -21.75
C ASP A 85 2.89 24.72 -21.23
N SER A 86 3.31 24.39 -20.00
CA SER A 86 3.07 23.13 -19.29
C SER A 86 3.97 21.97 -19.73
N TRP A 87 3.78 20.78 -19.14
CA TRP A 87 4.50 19.60 -19.58
C TRP A 87 3.88 19.01 -20.84
N ALA A 88 4.49 19.34 -21.98
CA ALA A 88 4.00 19.01 -23.29
C ALA A 88 3.83 17.50 -23.55
N ASP A 89 2.95 17.18 -24.51
CA ASP A 89 2.80 15.86 -25.17
C ASP A 89 2.50 14.68 -24.22
N GLY A 90 1.84 14.93 -23.10
CA GLY A 90 1.48 13.88 -22.14
C GLY A 90 2.68 13.41 -21.30
N ALA A 91 3.60 14.29 -20.97
CA ALA A 91 4.60 14.07 -19.95
C ALA A 91 3.93 13.98 -18.57
N TRP A 92 4.41 13.08 -17.71
CA TRP A 92 3.79 12.82 -16.41
C TRP A 92 4.83 12.49 -15.35
N ILE A 93 4.40 12.49 -14.09
CA ILE A 93 5.17 12.03 -12.93
C ILE A 93 4.34 10.99 -12.15
N LYS A 94 5.01 9.96 -11.65
CA LYS A 94 4.42 8.87 -10.88
C LYS A 94 5.27 8.60 -9.64
N PHE A 95 4.63 8.32 -8.54
CA PHE A 95 5.23 7.96 -7.25
C PHE A 95 4.80 6.55 -6.88
N GLU A 96 5.76 5.71 -6.54
CA GLU A 96 5.54 4.32 -6.16
C GLU A 96 6.19 4.02 -4.81
N SER A 97 5.55 3.18 -4.01
CA SER A 97 6.13 2.64 -2.79
C SER A 97 7.30 1.71 -3.11
N ILE A 98 8.06 1.31 -2.08
CA ILE A 98 9.15 0.33 -2.21
C ILE A 98 8.69 -0.99 -2.84
N ASN A 99 7.43 -1.35 -2.66
CA ASN A 99 6.83 -2.58 -3.19
C ASN A 99 6.16 -2.39 -4.56
N GLY A 100 6.35 -1.22 -5.20
CA GLY A 100 5.86 -0.93 -6.55
C GLY A 100 4.38 -0.53 -6.62
N ASN A 101 3.74 -0.24 -5.49
CA ASN A 101 2.37 0.30 -5.50
C ASN A 101 2.40 1.76 -5.95
N VAL A 102 1.57 2.10 -6.93
CA VAL A 102 1.40 3.49 -7.36
C VAL A 102 0.65 4.24 -6.27
N MET A 103 1.31 5.21 -5.64
CA MET A 103 0.71 6.05 -4.61
C MET A 103 0.09 7.32 -5.20
N TYR A 104 0.70 7.85 -6.26
CA TYR A 104 0.23 9.05 -6.93
C TYR A 104 0.73 9.13 -8.36
N LYS A 105 -0.08 9.67 -9.27
CA LYS A 105 0.33 9.95 -10.65
C LYS A 105 -0.41 11.18 -11.16
N THR A 106 0.34 12.13 -11.72
CA THR A 106 -0.22 13.37 -12.27
C THR A 106 0.59 13.90 -13.44
N MET A 107 0.11 14.98 -14.04
CA MET A 107 0.79 15.76 -15.07
C MET A 107 0.55 17.25 -14.84
N MET A 108 1.48 18.06 -15.26
CA MET A 108 1.27 19.51 -15.31
C MET A 108 0.43 19.85 -16.54
N THR A 109 -0.64 20.59 -16.33
CA THR A 109 -1.62 20.90 -17.40
C THR A 109 -1.58 22.34 -17.84
N GLU A 110 -1.00 23.24 -17.05
CA GLU A 110 -0.98 24.67 -17.37
C GLU A 110 0.16 25.44 -16.73
N GLY A 111 0.62 26.46 -17.42
CA GLY A 111 1.47 27.53 -16.90
C GLY A 111 2.91 27.13 -16.59
N ARG A 112 3.59 27.99 -15.83
CA ARG A 112 4.99 27.81 -15.41
C ARG A 112 5.15 27.03 -14.13
N THR A 113 4.11 27.03 -13.30
CA THR A 113 4.12 26.39 -11.98
C THR A 113 2.73 25.89 -11.67
N GLN A 114 2.64 24.63 -11.31
CA GLN A 114 1.42 24.00 -10.80
C GLN A 114 1.77 23.27 -9.51
N THR A 115 0.96 23.47 -8.47
CA THR A 115 1.13 22.81 -7.17
C THR A 115 -0.04 21.93 -6.85
N GLU A 116 0.23 20.74 -6.31
CA GLU A 116 -0.78 19.77 -5.92
C GLU A 116 -0.45 19.17 -4.56
N PRO A 117 -1.45 18.81 -3.76
CA PRO A 117 -1.23 17.99 -2.57
C PRO A 117 -0.72 16.62 -3.01
N LEU A 118 0.29 16.11 -2.30
CA LEU A 118 0.92 14.82 -2.57
C LEU A 118 0.92 13.99 -1.30
N SER A 119 0.10 12.96 -1.26
CA SER A 119 0.14 11.96 -0.20
C SER A 119 0.99 10.77 -0.63
N LEU A 120 2.05 10.49 0.12
CA LEU A 120 2.95 9.36 -0.11
C LEU A 120 2.80 8.32 1.00
N TYR A 121 1.59 8.05 1.37
CA TYR A 121 1.26 7.09 2.41
C TYR A 121 0.52 5.89 1.84
N SER A 122 1.07 4.71 2.09
CA SER A 122 0.37 3.44 1.94
C SER A 122 0.15 2.88 3.33
N PRO A 123 -1.08 2.79 3.82
CA PRO A 123 -1.35 2.35 5.20
C PRO A 123 -0.92 0.91 5.46
N ILE A 124 -0.98 0.06 4.45
CA ILE A 124 -0.49 -1.31 4.48
C ILE A 124 0.24 -1.57 3.17
N ASN A 125 1.51 -1.97 3.25
CA ASN A 125 2.28 -2.36 2.08
C ASN A 125 2.36 -3.90 2.00
N LYS A 126 2.71 -4.40 0.82
CA LYS A 126 3.04 -5.82 0.64
C LYS A 126 4.23 -6.22 1.51
N ASN A 127 4.25 -7.50 1.86
CA ASN A 127 5.36 -8.09 2.61
C ASN A 127 5.63 -7.42 3.98
N GLU A 128 4.58 -7.01 4.66
CA GLU A 128 4.66 -6.41 6.00
C GLU A 128 4.24 -7.39 7.12
N PRO A 129 4.65 -7.13 8.39
CA PRO A 129 4.27 -7.98 9.51
C PRO A 129 2.79 -7.86 9.84
N TRP A 130 2.17 -9.01 10.11
CA TRP A 130 0.80 -9.18 10.57
C TRP A 130 0.76 -10.01 11.84
N LYS A 131 -0.35 -9.98 12.54
CA LYS A 131 -0.69 -10.96 13.55
C LYS A 131 -1.60 -12.02 12.95
N TYR A 132 -1.37 -13.31 13.26
CA TYR A 132 -2.25 -14.37 12.79
C TYR A 132 -2.55 -15.41 13.88
N THR A 133 -3.69 -16.09 13.72
CA THR A 133 -4.06 -17.28 14.53
C THR A 133 -4.98 -18.20 13.71
N ASN A 134 -5.04 -19.46 14.11
CA ASN A 134 -6.09 -20.41 13.70
C ASN A 134 -7.03 -20.78 14.88
N ASN A 135 -6.82 -20.18 16.04
CA ASN A 135 -7.63 -20.39 17.23
C ASN A 135 -8.29 -19.09 17.66
N LEU A 136 -9.51 -18.89 17.16
CA LEU A 136 -10.23 -17.64 17.32
C LEU A 136 -11.02 -17.56 18.64
N SER A 137 -11.03 -16.39 19.24
CA SER A 137 -11.88 -16.05 20.39
C SER A 137 -12.24 -14.57 20.40
N GLY A 138 -13.40 -14.24 20.93
CA GLY A 138 -13.84 -12.85 21.15
C GLY A 138 -14.13 -12.04 19.89
N ASN A 139 -14.21 -10.72 20.04
CA ASN A 139 -14.54 -9.77 18.98
C ASN A 139 -13.29 -9.37 18.19
N TRP A 140 -12.63 -10.33 17.58
CA TRP A 140 -11.37 -10.17 16.90
C TRP A 140 -11.38 -9.18 15.73
N LYS A 141 -12.54 -8.83 15.21
CA LYS A 141 -12.72 -7.86 14.10
C LYS A 141 -12.59 -6.41 14.57
N GLU A 142 -12.68 -6.17 15.89
CA GLU A 142 -12.69 -4.83 16.45
C GLU A 142 -11.28 -4.29 16.70
N TYR A 143 -11.10 -2.96 16.55
CA TYR A 143 -9.83 -2.30 16.80
C TYR A 143 -9.31 -2.54 18.25
N SER A 144 -10.21 -2.56 19.22
CA SER A 144 -9.87 -2.72 20.65
C SER A 144 -9.49 -4.14 21.07
N PHE A 145 -9.59 -5.13 20.17
CA PHE A 145 -9.22 -6.50 20.50
C PHE A 145 -7.71 -6.64 20.70
N ASP A 146 -7.30 -7.30 21.78
CA ASP A 146 -5.90 -7.60 22.09
C ASP A 146 -5.42 -8.85 21.35
N ASP A 147 -4.59 -8.64 20.33
CA ASP A 147 -3.94 -9.69 19.55
C ASP A 147 -2.47 -9.94 19.93
N SER A 148 -2.04 -9.45 21.10
CA SER A 148 -0.65 -9.58 21.57
C SER A 148 -0.18 -11.03 21.70
N THR A 149 -1.11 -11.97 21.92
CA THR A 149 -0.84 -13.41 22.01
C THR A 149 -0.85 -14.13 20.65
N TRP A 150 -1.23 -13.45 19.57
CA TRP A 150 -1.22 -14.02 18.24
C TRP A 150 0.22 -14.12 17.69
N THR A 151 0.43 -15.06 16.78
CA THR A 151 1.74 -15.28 16.17
C THR A 151 2.06 -14.18 15.17
N ASP A 152 3.32 -13.76 15.12
CA ASP A 152 3.79 -12.87 14.06
C ASP A 152 3.88 -13.63 12.71
N TYR A 153 3.39 -12.98 11.68
CA TYR A 153 3.40 -13.49 10.30
C TYR A 153 3.91 -12.40 9.36
N MET A 154 4.85 -12.78 8.50
CA MET A 154 5.30 -11.89 7.42
C MET A 154 4.43 -12.14 6.19
N ALA A 155 3.58 -11.19 5.84
CA ALA A 155 2.72 -11.28 4.67
C ALA A 155 3.54 -11.50 3.38
N GLY A 156 3.01 -12.25 2.40
CA GLY A 156 3.76 -12.61 1.20
C GLY A 156 4.88 -13.62 1.40
N GLY A 157 5.11 -14.06 2.65
CA GLY A 157 6.09 -15.09 3.00
C GLY A 157 5.60 -16.52 2.78
N GLU A 158 6.16 -17.46 3.56
CA GLU A 158 5.73 -18.84 3.53
C GLU A 158 4.30 -19.03 4.03
N ALA A 159 3.65 -20.11 3.62
CA ALA A 159 2.32 -20.46 4.10
C ALA A 159 2.30 -20.62 5.63
N VAL A 160 1.22 -20.17 6.26
CA VAL A 160 1.06 -20.33 7.70
C VAL A 160 0.93 -21.79 8.09
N VAL A 161 1.52 -22.13 9.23
CA VAL A 161 1.41 -23.48 9.79
C VAL A 161 0.10 -23.61 10.55
N GLY A 162 -0.76 -24.53 10.13
CA GLY A 162 -2.04 -24.80 10.79
C GLY A 162 -3.03 -25.44 9.87
N GLN A 163 -4.12 -25.95 10.43
CA GLN A 163 -5.27 -26.48 9.70
C GLN A 163 -6.45 -25.52 9.84
N GLY A 164 -7.35 -25.59 8.87
CA GLY A 164 -8.62 -24.87 8.90
C GLY A 164 -8.46 -23.38 8.60
N ILE A 165 -9.36 -22.59 9.17
CA ILE A 165 -9.46 -21.16 8.91
C ILE A 165 -8.30 -20.43 9.55
N GLN A 166 -7.74 -19.47 8.83
CA GLN A 166 -6.67 -18.61 9.32
C GLN A 166 -7.17 -17.18 9.42
N TYR A 167 -6.83 -16.53 10.52
CA TYR A 167 -7.25 -15.18 10.86
C TYR A 167 -6.04 -14.27 10.94
N PHE A 168 -6.10 -13.13 10.26
CA PHE A 168 -5.02 -12.15 10.16
C PHE A 168 -5.50 -10.80 10.66
N ARG A 169 -4.63 -10.06 11.34
CA ARG A 169 -4.92 -8.71 11.82
C ARG A 169 -3.73 -7.79 11.63
N ARG A 170 -4.02 -6.57 11.23
CA ARG A 170 -3.04 -5.50 11.16
C ARG A 170 -3.65 -4.16 11.47
N GLN A 171 -3.07 -3.46 12.44
CA GLN A 171 -3.41 -2.08 12.70
C GLN A 171 -2.76 -1.17 11.66
N PHE A 172 -3.45 -0.13 11.28
CA PHE A 172 -2.96 0.90 10.38
C PHE A 172 -3.54 2.26 10.73
N THR A 173 -2.90 3.32 10.23
CA THR A 173 -3.35 4.69 10.42
C THR A 173 -4.04 5.17 9.16
N GLY A 174 -5.26 5.66 9.27
CA GLY A 174 -5.94 6.37 8.21
C GLY A 174 -5.40 7.79 8.05
N VAL A 175 -5.61 8.38 6.90
CA VAL A 175 -5.30 9.81 6.64
C VAL A 175 -6.57 10.58 6.32
N ASP A 176 -6.62 11.81 6.80
CA ASP A 176 -7.72 12.73 6.51
C ASP A 176 -7.70 13.17 5.03
N ASN A 177 -8.88 13.56 4.54
CA ASN A 177 -9.07 14.13 3.19
C ASN A 177 -8.84 13.18 2.01
N MET A 178 -8.92 11.87 2.22
CA MET A 178 -8.98 10.90 1.14
C MET A 178 -10.41 10.64 0.70
N ALA A 179 -10.65 10.50 -0.60
CA ALA A 179 -11.97 10.19 -1.14
C ALA A 179 -12.27 8.70 -1.06
N ALA A 180 -11.30 7.88 -1.40
CA ALA A 180 -11.43 6.42 -1.44
C ALA A 180 -10.10 5.74 -1.13
N PHE A 181 -10.16 4.43 -0.89
CA PHE A 181 -8.98 3.56 -0.84
C PHE A 181 -9.20 2.32 -1.68
N GLU A 182 -8.11 1.77 -2.17
CA GLU A 182 -8.07 0.47 -2.83
C GLU A 182 -7.51 -0.55 -1.83
N LEU A 183 -8.30 -1.60 -1.56
CA LEU A 183 -7.88 -2.77 -0.80
C LEU A 183 -7.58 -3.90 -1.77
N GLN A 184 -6.36 -4.42 -1.72
CA GLN A 184 -5.92 -5.59 -2.49
C GLN A 184 -5.45 -6.68 -1.53
N LEU A 185 -6.00 -7.87 -1.68
CA LEU A 185 -5.68 -9.05 -0.88
C LEU A 185 -5.13 -10.14 -1.78
N ASN A 186 -4.01 -10.75 -1.40
CA ASN A 186 -3.44 -11.91 -2.06
C ASN A 186 -3.86 -13.18 -1.34
N TYR A 187 -4.65 -14.00 -2.00
CA TYR A 187 -5.18 -15.25 -1.46
C TYR A 187 -5.52 -16.23 -2.60
N GLN A 188 -5.72 -17.48 -2.25
CA GLN A 188 -6.13 -18.52 -3.19
C GLN A 188 -7.55 -19.04 -2.91
N PHE A 189 -7.96 -19.08 -1.65
CA PHE A 189 -9.22 -19.69 -1.19
C PHE A 189 -10.33 -18.66 -0.96
N GLY A 190 -11.27 -18.91 -0.07
CA GLY A 190 -12.28 -17.94 0.32
C GLY A 190 -11.73 -16.91 1.30
N VAL A 191 -12.21 -15.68 1.21
CA VAL A 191 -11.76 -14.58 2.07
C VAL A 191 -12.93 -13.70 2.48
N VAL A 192 -12.89 -13.22 3.73
CA VAL A 192 -13.70 -12.09 4.20
C VAL A 192 -12.79 -11.10 4.92
N ALA A 193 -12.91 -9.82 4.58
CA ALA A 193 -12.13 -8.75 5.19
C ALA A 193 -13.03 -7.72 5.86
N TYR A 194 -12.56 -7.21 7.00
CA TYR A 194 -13.28 -6.27 7.85
C TYR A 194 -12.38 -5.08 8.18
N ILE A 195 -12.95 -3.88 8.16
CA ILE A 195 -12.31 -2.68 8.74
C ILE A 195 -13.13 -2.26 9.95
N ASN A 196 -12.50 -2.22 11.13
CA ASN A 196 -13.13 -1.84 12.39
C ASN A 196 -14.45 -2.60 12.67
N GLY A 197 -14.48 -3.90 12.37
CA GLY A 197 -15.65 -4.77 12.56
C GLY A 197 -16.65 -4.79 11.40
N ALA A 198 -16.62 -3.82 10.50
CA ALA A 198 -17.50 -3.78 9.33
C ALA A 198 -16.90 -4.58 8.16
N GLU A 199 -17.69 -5.48 7.55
CA GLU A 199 -17.29 -6.21 6.35
C GLU A 199 -17.11 -5.26 5.16
N VAL A 200 -15.92 -5.31 4.55
CA VAL A 200 -15.58 -4.46 3.39
C VAL A 200 -15.32 -5.26 2.12
N TYR A 201 -14.99 -6.53 2.24
CA TYR A 201 -14.73 -7.39 1.09
C TYR A 201 -15.07 -8.85 1.40
N ARG A 202 -15.62 -9.55 0.39
CA ARG A 202 -15.94 -10.99 0.45
C ARG A 202 -15.73 -11.59 -0.92
N ASP A 203 -15.04 -12.72 -0.98
CA ASP A 203 -14.88 -13.49 -2.21
C ASP A 203 -14.72 -14.99 -1.96
N ASN A 204 -15.23 -15.83 -2.85
CA ASN A 204 -15.24 -17.27 -2.74
C ASN A 204 -15.85 -17.80 -1.41
N MET A 205 -16.79 -17.08 -0.84
CA MET A 205 -17.44 -17.41 0.43
C MET A 205 -18.95 -17.47 0.28
N PRO A 206 -19.64 -18.30 1.06
CA PRO A 206 -21.12 -18.26 1.11
C PRO A 206 -21.60 -16.95 1.75
N ASP A 207 -22.86 -16.63 1.50
CA ASP A 207 -23.54 -15.52 2.18
C ASP A 207 -23.69 -15.76 3.68
N GLY A 208 -23.79 -14.67 4.45
CA GLY A 208 -24.01 -14.68 5.89
C GLY A 208 -22.70 -14.66 6.71
N GLU A 209 -22.86 -14.65 8.03
CA GLU A 209 -21.71 -14.60 8.96
C GLU A 209 -20.97 -15.95 8.95
N PRO A 210 -19.65 -15.96 8.67
CA PRO A 210 -18.87 -17.18 8.68
C PRO A 210 -18.77 -17.77 10.10
N THR A 211 -18.70 -19.08 10.17
CA THR A 211 -18.48 -19.84 11.40
C THR A 211 -17.18 -20.62 11.33
N SER A 212 -16.75 -21.22 12.44
CA SER A 212 -15.57 -22.09 12.47
C SER A 212 -15.64 -23.34 11.61
N SER A 213 -16.81 -23.63 11.04
CA SER A 213 -17.04 -24.75 10.10
C SER A 213 -17.33 -24.30 8.67
N THR A 214 -17.36 -22.99 8.41
CA THR A 214 -17.61 -22.46 7.07
C THR A 214 -16.39 -22.71 6.18
N VAL A 215 -16.59 -23.32 5.03
CA VAL A 215 -15.56 -23.53 4.00
C VAL A 215 -15.78 -22.60 2.82
N ALA A 216 -14.72 -22.36 2.06
CA ALA A 216 -14.81 -21.61 0.81
C ALA A 216 -15.70 -22.31 -0.21
N THR A 217 -16.41 -21.52 -1.01
CA THR A 217 -17.24 -22.02 -2.14
C THR A 217 -16.43 -22.26 -3.40
N GLY A 218 -15.18 -21.81 -3.44
CA GLY A 218 -14.27 -21.93 -4.57
C GLY A 218 -12.84 -21.61 -4.20
N SER A 219 -11.96 -21.67 -5.21
CA SER A 219 -10.57 -21.30 -5.09
C SER A 219 -10.02 -20.84 -6.44
N TYR A 220 -9.01 -19.98 -6.41
CA TYR A 220 -8.20 -19.65 -7.58
C TYR A 220 -7.13 -20.73 -7.83
N SER A 221 -6.61 -20.79 -9.06
CA SER A 221 -5.57 -21.74 -9.44
C SER A 221 -4.19 -21.37 -8.83
N SER A 222 -4.03 -20.15 -8.42
CA SER A 222 -2.79 -19.60 -7.85
C SER A 222 -3.11 -18.47 -6.87
N TYR A 223 -2.14 -18.10 -6.05
CA TYR A 223 -2.20 -16.88 -5.26
C TYR A 223 -2.06 -15.68 -6.19
N ASP A 224 -3.03 -14.76 -6.11
CA ASP A 224 -3.03 -13.51 -6.87
C ASP A 224 -3.74 -12.40 -6.06
N TYR A 225 -3.53 -11.15 -6.45
CA TYR A 225 -4.18 -10.01 -5.80
C TYR A 225 -5.56 -9.77 -6.40
N HIS A 226 -6.55 -9.77 -5.52
CA HIS A 226 -7.94 -9.42 -5.81
C HIS A 226 -8.37 -8.33 -4.85
N GLY A 227 -9.24 -7.44 -5.28
CA GLY A 227 -9.60 -6.35 -4.38
C GLY A 227 -10.75 -5.49 -4.84
N ILE A 228 -10.92 -4.40 -4.11
CA ILE A 228 -12.04 -3.48 -4.26
C ILE A 228 -11.63 -2.05 -3.93
N ILE A 229 -12.31 -1.10 -4.54
CA ILE A 229 -12.24 0.32 -4.16
C ILE A 229 -13.41 0.60 -3.22
N ARG A 230 -13.10 1.25 -2.09
CA ARG A 230 -14.05 1.59 -1.03
C ARG A 230 -13.95 3.06 -0.67
N SER A 231 -15.03 3.60 -0.08
CA SER A 231 -15.04 4.96 0.46
C SER A 231 -14.08 5.10 1.63
N ALA A 232 -13.32 6.19 1.68
CA ALA A 232 -12.43 6.48 2.81
C ALA A 232 -13.18 6.71 4.14
N ASN A 233 -14.50 6.92 4.12
CA ASN A 233 -15.32 7.04 5.33
C ASN A 233 -15.36 5.76 6.18
N GLU A 234 -14.94 4.63 5.65
CA GLU A 234 -14.83 3.35 6.36
C GLU A 234 -13.58 3.28 7.24
N VAL A 235 -12.64 4.20 7.05
CA VAL A 235 -11.35 4.24 7.75
C VAL A 235 -11.29 5.44 8.69
N THR A 236 -10.85 5.19 9.91
CA THR A 236 -10.57 6.21 10.92
C THR A 236 -9.06 6.38 11.10
N VAL A 237 -8.64 7.42 11.83
CA VAL A 237 -7.20 7.67 12.12
C VAL A 237 -6.53 6.42 12.72
N SER A 238 -7.25 5.67 13.56
CA SER A 238 -6.78 4.39 14.09
C SER A 238 -7.72 3.29 13.60
N SER A 239 -7.24 2.43 12.74
CA SER A 239 -8.01 1.37 12.11
C SER A 239 -7.34 0.01 12.22
N ILE A 240 -8.15 -1.04 12.14
CA ILE A 240 -7.72 -2.43 12.04
C ILE A 240 -8.25 -3.03 10.74
N LEU A 241 -7.40 -3.66 9.96
CA LEU A 241 -7.80 -4.61 8.94
C LEU A 241 -7.74 -6.01 9.55
N ALA A 242 -8.88 -6.67 9.58
CA ALA A 242 -9.04 -8.03 10.06
C ALA A 242 -9.50 -8.90 8.88
N VAL A 243 -8.84 -10.03 8.66
CA VAL A 243 -9.10 -10.89 7.49
C VAL A 243 -9.19 -12.34 7.95
N GLU A 244 -10.19 -13.06 7.46
CA GLU A 244 -10.26 -14.51 7.58
C GLU A 244 -10.13 -15.17 6.20
N VAL A 245 -9.29 -16.19 6.14
CA VAL A 245 -9.08 -17.02 4.94
C VAL A 245 -9.57 -18.41 5.22
N HIS A 246 -10.54 -18.85 4.42
CA HIS A 246 -11.23 -20.12 4.55
C HIS A 246 -10.79 -21.10 3.47
N PRO A 247 -10.25 -22.27 3.82
CA PRO A 247 -9.95 -23.31 2.83
C PRO A 247 -11.23 -23.93 2.27
N VAL A 248 -11.12 -24.60 1.13
CA VAL A 248 -12.23 -25.41 0.56
C VAL A 248 -12.49 -26.69 1.34
N ASP A 249 -11.54 -27.09 2.18
CA ASP A 249 -11.61 -28.25 3.09
C ASP A 249 -10.82 -27.94 4.35
N LEU A 250 -11.44 -28.05 5.52
CA LEU A 250 -10.82 -27.74 6.82
C LEU A 250 -9.67 -28.68 7.19
N SER A 251 -9.50 -29.79 6.51
CA SER A 251 -8.34 -30.67 6.69
C SER A 251 -7.05 -30.17 6.00
N ILE A 252 -7.16 -29.17 5.13
CA ILE A 252 -6.00 -28.55 4.47
C ILE A 252 -5.12 -27.89 5.51
N SER A 253 -3.81 -28.17 5.45
CA SER A 253 -2.82 -27.59 6.34
C SER A 253 -1.59 -27.08 5.57
N GLY A 254 -1.01 -25.96 6.05
CA GLY A 254 0.24 -25.43 5.52
C GLY A 254 0.18 -24.90 4.09
N GLN A 255 -1.01 -24.57 3.57
CA GLN A 255 -1.21 -24.09 2.21
C GLN A 255 -1.79 -22.67 2.14
N ILE A 256 -2.07 -22.03 3.27
CA ILE A 256 -2.62 -20.69 3.27
C ILE A 256 -1.47 -19.69 3.31
N GLN A 257 -1.34 -18.95 2.23
CA GLN A 257 -0.54 -17.72 2.16
C GLN A 257 -1.49 -16.53 2.11
N PHE A 258 -1.01 -15.42 2.59
CA PHE A 258 -1.77 -14.18 2.61
C PHE A 258 -0.83 -12.99 2.47
N ASP A 259 -1.26 -11.99 1.73
CA ASP A 259 -0.65 -10.67 1.70
C ASP A 259 -1.74 -9.63 1.42
N SER A 260 -1.44 -8.38 1.69
CA SER A 260 -2.37 -7.29 1.44
C SER A 260 -1.61 -5.99 1.20
N PHE A 261 -2.21 -5.11 0.42
CA PHE A 261 -1.82 -3.72 0.41
C PHE A 261 -3.03 -2.79 0.27
N HIS A 262 -2.86 -1.59 0.79
CA HIS A 262 -3.79 -0.48 0.61
C HIS A 262 -3.12 0.64 -0.16
N SER A 263 -3.85 1.27 -1.05
CA SER A 263 -3.49 2.56 -1.64
C SER A 263 -4.64 3.54 -1.50
N TRP A 264 -4.30 4.82 -1.32
CA TRP A 264 -5.28 5.89 -1.25
C TRP A 264 -5.55 6.44 -2.63
N LEU A 265 -6.82 6.74 -2.89
CA LEU A 265 -7.28 7.41 -4.10
C LEU A 265 -7.73 8.82 -3.73
N VAL A 266 -7.20 9.80 -4.42
CA VAL A 266 -7.49 11.24 -4.24
C VAL A 266 -8.67 11.65 -5.12
#